data_5e1b5d0440c101b23f41200923dcff08
#
_entry.id   5e1b5d0440c101b23f41200923dcff08
#
_cell.length_a   1.000
_cell.length_b   1.000
_cell.length_c   1.000
_cell.angle_alpha   90.00
_cell.angle_beta   90.00
_cell.angle_gamma   90.00
#
_symmetry.space_group_name_H-M   'P 1'
#
loop_
_entity.id
_entity.type
_entity.pdbx_description
1 polymer ?
#
loop_
_entity_poly.entity_id
_entity_poly.type
_entity_poly.pdbx_seq_one_letter_code
_entity_poly.pdbx_strand_id
1 'polypeptide(L)'
;MILFVAKAGLFLSLRPRGICKSLLLLLQIDYGIRIIHFVKEIAMIDETTRKIFLGFQQEEADNCELYRRLALITSSVNNRDVLLHISAEEQGHYNRIKGYTEKELHYRRSHVFLYLLIARVLGLTFTVKILEQNESVTADAYRNYPEMESMAEQEELHEQKFIAMIEEEKLQYMGSVVLGLNDALVEFTGALAGYTLA
;
A
#
# COMPACT_ATOMS: atom_id res chain seq x y z
N MET A 1 -15.42 10.62 -26.08
CA MET A 1 -15.22 11.65 -25.04
C MET A 1 -15.08 13.06 -25.63
N ILE A 2 -14.30 13.30 -26.67
CA ILE A 2 -14.12 14.64 -27.29
C ILE A 2 -15.39 15.17 -28.00
N LEU A 3 -16.21 14.31 -28.59
CA LEU A 3 -17.47 14.72 -29.28
C LEU A 3 -18.58 15.19 -28.33
N PHE A 4 -18.58 14.75 -27.06
CA PHE A 4 -19.62 15.14 -26.09
C PHE A 4 -19.38 16.53 -25.48
N VAL A 5 -18.11 16.92 -25.31
CA VAL A 5 -17.75 18.26 -24.81
C VAL A 5 -18.09 19.34 -25.83
N ALA A 6 -17.95 19.05 -27.13
CA ALA A 6 -18.33 19.98 -28.21
C ALA A 6 -19.84 20.25 -28.27
N LYS A 7 -20.70 19.25 -27.96
CA LYS A 7 -22.15 19.43 -27.90
C LYS A 7 -22.62 20.26 -26.68
N ALA A 8 -21.95 20.14 -25.55
CA ALA A 8 -22.24 20.95 -24.35
C ALA A 8 -21.92 22.44 -24.57
N GLY A 9 -20.81 22.74 -25.28
CA GLY A 9 -20.42 24.10 -25.64
C GLY A 9 -21.38 24.75 -26.64
N LEU A 10 -21.97 23.99 -27.57
CA LEU A 10 -22.94 24.50 -28.55
C LEU A 10 -24.28 24.85 -27.93
N PHE A 11 -24.71 24.18 -26.85
CA PHE A 11 -25.97 24.45 -26.16
C PHE A 11 -25.93 25.76 -25.37
N LEU A 12 -24.76 26.23 -24.94
CA LEU A 12 -24.57 27.49 -24.23
C LEU A 12 -24.62 28.72 -25.14
N SER A 13 -24.47 28.54 -26.46
CA SER A 13 -24.49 29.67 -27.42
C SER A 13 -25.85 29.98 -28.03
N LEU A 14 -26.81 29.05 -27.94
CA LEU A 14 -28.17 29.25 -28.43
C LEU A 14 -29.05 29.85 -27.29
N ARG A 15 -29.22 31.15 -27.27
CA ARG A 15 -30.25 31.85 -26.44
C ARG A 15 -31.59 31.85 -27.19
N PRO A 16 -32.55 30.96 -26.90
CA PRO A 16 -33.91 31.09 -27.45
C PRO A 16 -34.59 32.29 -26.79
N ARG A 17 -35.04 33.22 -27.60
CA ARG A 17 -35.85 34.35 -27.14
C ARG A 17 -37.16 33.83 -26.55
N GLY A 18 -37.36 34.00 -25.22
CA GLY A 18 -38.60 33.70 -24.54
C GLY A 18 -38.55 32.64 -23.41
N ILE A 19 -37.43 32.04 -23.10
CA ILE A 19 -37.32 31.08 -21.99
C ILE A 19 -36.94 31.83 -20.70
N CYS A 20 -37.74 31.63 -19.64
CA CYS A 20 -37.48 32.19 -18.31
C CYS A 20 -36.10 31.70 -17.78
N LYS A 21 -35.31 32.62 -17.20
CA LYS A 21 -33.99 32.29 -16.62
C LYS A 21 -34.07 31.13 -15.61
N SER A 22 -35.19 31.02 -14.88
CA SER A 22 -35.43 29.94 -13.92
C SER A 22 -35.58 28.58 -14.59
N LEU A 23 -36.19 28.51 -15.78
CA LEU A 23 -36.35 27.27 -16.54
C LEU A 23 -35.02 26.81 -17.15
N LEU A 24 -34.18 27.75 -17.60
CA LEU A 24 -32.83 27.46 -18.09
C LEU A 24 -31.94 26.93 -16.96
N LEU A 25 -32.05 27.49 -15.75
CA LEU A 25 -31.32 27.04 -14.56
C LEU A 25 -31.76 25.63 -14.14
N LEU A 26 -33.07 25.35 -14.15
CA LEU A 26 -33.61 24.02 -13.85
C LEU A 26 -33.16 22.97 -14.87
N LEU A 27 -33.13 23.31 -16.16
CA LEU A 27 -32.66 22.43 -17.23
C LEU A 27 -31.13 22.15 -17.09
N GLN A 28 -30.35 23.15 -16.69
CA GLN A 28 -28.92 22.97 -16.41
C GLN A 28 -28.64 22.09 -15.19
N ILE A 29 -29.49 22.24 -14.13
CA ILE A 29 -29.41 21.39 -12.93
C ILE A 29 -29.82 19.95 -13.28
N ASP A 30 -30.92 19.74 -13.98
CA ASP A 30 -31.41 18.40 -14.36
C ASP A 30 -30.40 17.69 -15.29
N TYR A 31 -29.83 18.42 -16.27
CA TYR A 31 -28.80 17.90 -17.17
C TYR A 31 -27.52 17.57 -16.41
N GLY A 32 -27.11 18.43 -15.48
CA GLY A 32 -25.96 18.18 -14.60
C GLY A 32 -26.15 16.94 -13.72
N ILE A 33 -27.32 16.78 -13.11
CA ILE A 33 -27.69 15.62 -12.31
C ILE A 33 -27.69 14.34 -13.16
N ARG A 34 -28.24 14.39 -14.38
CA ARG A 34 -28.24 13.23 -15.30
C ARG A 34 -26.85 12.85 -15.76
N ILE A 35 -25.95 13.81 -16.01
CA ILE A 35 -24.56 13.52 -16.34
C ILE A 35 -23.86 12.88 -15.13
N ILE A 36 -24.06 13.41 -13.92
CA ILE A 36 -23.47 12.84 -12.71
C ILE A 36 -23.99 11.41 -12.49
N HIS A 37 -25.29 11.18 -12.70
CA HIS A 37 -25.88 9.85 -12.59
C HIS A 37 -25.35 8.90 -13.65
N PHE A 38 -25.22 9.34 -14.90
CA PHE A 38 -24.68 8.56 -16.01
C PHE A 38 -23.18 8.26 -15.83
N VAL A 39 -22.40 9.22 -15.32
CA VAL A 39 -20.98 9.01 -14.97
C VAL A 39 -20.83 8.05 -13.78
N LYS A 40 -21.74 8.15 -12.80
CA LYS A 40 -21.79 7.18 -11.68
C LYS A 40 -22.15 5.77 -12.16
N GLU A 41 -23.09 5.65 -13.09
CA GLU A 41 -23.55 4.36 -13.65
C GLU A 41 -22.47 3.70 -14.53
N ILE A 42 -21.67 4.50 -15.25
CA ILE A 42 -20.47 4.01 -16.00
C ILE A 42 -19.31 3.66 -15.05
N ALA A 43 -19.22 4.34 -13.91
CA ALA A 43 -18.19 4.10 -12.91
C ALA A 43 -18.55 2.99 -11.90
N MET A 44 -19.77 2.43 -11.98
CA MET A 44 -20.17 1.32 -11.10
C MET A 44 -19.51 0.04 -11.61
N ILE A 45 -18.54 -0.44 -10.84
CA ILE A 45 -18.00 -1.79 -11.00
C ILE A 45 -19.13 -2.82 -10.82
N ASP A 46 -19.07 -3.93 -11.56
CA ASP A 46 -20.03 -5.01 -11.39
C ASP A 46 -19.90 -5.65 -9.98
N GLU A 47 -20.94 -6.39 -9.57
CA GLU A 47 -21.01 -6.96 -8.21
C GLU A 47 -19.89 -7.99 -7.95
N THR A 48 -19.38 -8.64 -8.99
CA THR A 48 -18.27 -9.59 -8.88
C THR A 48 -16.98 -8.87 -8.59
N THR A 49 -16.67 -7.84 -9.38
CA THR A 49 -15.52 -6.96 -9.20
C THR A 49 -15.58 -6.24 -7.85
N ARG A 50 -16.79 -5.81 -7.43
CA ARG A 50 -16.99 -5.19 -6.12
C ARG A 50 -16.62 -6.12 -4.96
N LYS A 51 -16.95 -7.40 -5.06
CA LYS A 51 -16.54 -8.39 -4.03
C LYS A 51 -15.03 -8.57 -3.97
N ILE A 52 -14.36 -8.58 -5.12
CA ILE A 52 -12.91 -8.65 -5.19
C ILE A 52 -12.28 -7.41 -4.57
N PHE A 53 -12.78 -6.23 -4.92
CA PHE A 53 -12.29 -4.96 -4.36
C PHE A 53 -12.54 -4.86 -2.84
N LEU A 54 -13.60 -5.45 -2.31
CA LEU A 54 -13.79 -5.56 -0.86
C LEU A 54 -12.72 -6.45 -0.20
N GLY A 55 -12.25 -7.48 -0.90
CA GLY A 55 -11.10 -8.29 -0.46
C GLY A 55 -9.84 -7.44 -0.38
N PHE A 56 -9.49 -6.75 -1.46
CA PHE A 56 -8.35 -5.83 -1.51
C PHE A 56 -8.44 -4.76 -0.43
N GLN A 57 -9.59 -4.09 -0.31
CA GLN A 57 -9.81 -3.06 0.73
C GLN A 57 -9.57 -3.60 2.14
N GLN A 58 -9.93 -4.87 2.39
CA GLN A 58 -9.69 -5.49 3.70
C GLN A 58 -8.20 -5.73 3.94
N GLU A 59 -7.46 -6.12 2.91
CA GLU A 59 -6.00 -6.31 2.98
C GLU A 59 -5.30 -4.98 3.26
N GLU A 60 -5.68 -3.91 2.57
CA GLU A 60 -5.13 -2.57 2.82
C GLU A 60 -5.40 -2.07 4.25
N ALA A 61 -6.62 -2.31 4.77
CA ALA A 61 -6.92 -1.96 6.15
C ALA A 61 -6.04 -2.74 7.15
N ASP A 62 -5.77 -4.01 6.88
CA ASP A 62 -4.92 -4.85 7.71
C ASP A 62 -3.46 -4.42 7.63
N ASN A 63 -2.93 -4.19 6.41
CA ASN A 63 -1.56 -3.80 6.15
C ASN A 63 -1.23 -2.43 6.76
N CYS A 64 -2.11 -1.45 6.57
CA CYS A 64 -1.97 -0.12 7.18
C CYS A 64 -1.71 -0.21 8.69
N GLU A 65 -2.55 -0.94 9.43
CA GLU A 65 -2.39 -1.09 10.88
C GLU A 65 -1.20 -1.99 11.24
N LEU A 66 -0.93 -3.03 10.46
CA LEU A 66 0.19 -3.93 10.67
C LEU A 66 1.53 -3.18 10.59
N TYR A 67 1.77 -2.46 9.50
CA TYR A 67 3.03 -1.72 9.30
C TYR A 67 3.21 -0.63 10.34
N ARG A 68 2.13 0.07 10.71
CA ARG A 68 2.16 1.03 11.81
C ARG A 68 2.62 0.39 13.13
N ARG A 69 2.15 -0.81 13.45
CA ARG A 69 2.54 -1.52 14.69
C ARG A 69 3.93 -2.12 14.60
N LEU A 70 4.34 -2.65 13.46
CA LEU A 70 5.70 -3.13 13.26
C LEU A 70 6.72 -2.00 13.44
N ALA A 71 6.41 -0.80 12.95
CA ALA A 71 7.22 0.38 13.16
C ALA A 71 7.45 0.72 14.66
N LEU A 72 6.47 0.42 15.53
CA LEU A 72 6.60 0.67 16.97
C LEU A 72 7.51 -0.33 17.70
N ILE A 73 7.70 -1.52 17.13
CA ILE A 73 8.50 -2.58 17.76
C ILE A 73 9.89 -2.71 17.17
N THR A 74 10.18 -2.07 16.03
CA THR A 74 11.53 -2.07 15.43
C THR A 74 12.47 -1.14 16.16
N SER A 75 13.73 -1.59 16.37
CA SER A 75 14.80 -0.78 16.96
C SER A 75 15.49 0.13 15.94
N SER A 76 15.49 -0.23 14.66
CA SER A 76 16.07 0.58 13.59
C SER A 76 15.18 1.79 13.28
N VAL A 77 15.78 3.00 13.35
CA VAL A 77 15.09 4.25 13.00
C VAL A 77 14.72 4.25 11.53
N ASN A 78 15.65 3.82 10.67
CA ASN A 78 15.42 3.76 9.22
C ASN A 78 14.24 2.82 8.89
N ASN A 79 14.24 1.60 9.44
CA ASN A 79 13.15 0.63 9.23
C ASN A 79 11.81 1.14 9.76
N ARG A 80 11.83 1.87 10.88
CA ARG A 80 10.64 2.52 11.42
C ARG A 80 10.05 3.52 10.44
N ASP A 81 10.88 4.40 9.90
CA ASP A 81 10.45 5.44 8.97
C ASP A 81 9.91 4.82 7.67
N VAL A 82 10.56 3.79 7.14
CA VAL A 82 10.07 3.03 5.97
C VAL A 82 8.71 2.42 6.25
N LEU A 83 8.53 1.72 7.37
CA LEU A 83 7.26 1.07 7.74
C LEU A 83 6.13 2.09 7.94
N LEU A 84 6.41 3.25 8.55
CA LEU A 84 5.41 4.31 8.70
C LEU A 84 5.03 4.93 7.36
N HIS A 85 5.99 5.07 6.45
CA HIS A 85 5.73 5.58 5.12
C HIS A 85 4.83 4.62 4.33
N ILE A 86 5.16 3.33 4.30
CA ILE A 86 4.33 2.30 3.66
C ILE A 86 2.93 2.30 4.29
N SER A 87 2.82 2.30 5.62
CA SER A 87 1.52 2.37 6.32
C SER A 87 0.65 3.55 5.85
N ALA A 88 1.25 4.70 5.56
CA ALA A 88 0.52 5.87 5.05
C ALA A 88 0.08 5.69 3.59
N GLU A 89 0.88 5.01 2.76
CA GLU A 89 0.54 4.65 1.38
C GLU A 89 -0.62 3.65 1.36
N GLU A 90 -0.61 2.61 2.22
CA GLU A 90 -1.72 1.65 2.39
C GLU A 90 -3.04 2.32 2.79
N GLN A 91 -2.97 3.34 3.64
CA GLN A 91 -4.16 4.13 3.95
C GLN A 91 -4.69 4.87 2.72
N GLY A 92 -3.82 5.29 1.82
CA GLY A 92 -4.16 5.86 0.52
C GLY A 92 -4.86 4.84 -0.39
N HIS A 93 -4.31 3.62 -0.49
CA HIS A 93 -4.88 2.49 -1.23
C HIS A 93 -6.28 2.14 -0.70
N TYR A 94 -6.40 1.96 0.61
CA TYR A 94 -7.70 1.74 1.26
C TYR A 94 -8.73 2.79 0.87
N ASN A 95 -8.39 4.08 0.97
CA ASN A 95 -9.30 5.17 0.66
C ASN A 95 -9.71 5.18 -0.82
N ARG A 96 -8.79 4.85 -1.73
CA ARG A 96 -9.05 4.74 -3.16
C ARG A 96 -10.03 3.60 -3.46
N ILE A 97 -9.79 2.40 -2.92
CA ILE A 97 -10.66 1.24 -3.12
C ILE A 97 -12.03 1.47 -2.47
N LYS A 98 -12.05 2.13 -1.30
CA LYS A 98 -13.29 2.55 -0.64
C LYS A 98 -14.16 3.43 -1.55
N GLY A 99 -13.57 4.24 -2.43
CA GLY A 99 -14.29 5.03 -3.42
C GLY A 99 -15.11 4.17 -4.39
N TYR A 100 -14.68 2.94 -4.69
CA TYR A 100 -15.40 1.99 -5.55
C TYR A 100 -16.39 1.12 -4.77
N THR A 101 -16.02 0.68 -3.57
CA THR A 101 -16.83 -0.24 -2.76
C THR A 101 -17.94 0.46 -1.99
N GLU A 102 -17.75 1.74 -1.69
CA GLU A 102 -18.63 2.58 -0.85
C GLU A 102 -18.88 1.98 0.55
N LYS A 103 -17.95 1.14 1.04
CA LYS A 103 -18.02 0.51 2.36
C LYS A 103 -16.89 0.96 3.26
N GLU A 104 -17.18 1.06 4.56
CA GLU A 104 -16.20 1.21 5.62
C GLU A 104 -15.79 -0.18 6.12
N LEU A 105 -14.49 -0.48 6.10
CA LEU A 105 -13.95 -1.72 6.64
C LEU A 105 -12.94 -1.40 7.75
N HIS A 106 -12.86 -2.27 8.72
CA HIS A 106 -11.90 -2.17 9.81
C HIS A 106 -10.91 -3.34 9.70
N TYR A 107 -9.68 -3.10 10.12
CA TYR A 107 -8.66 -4.14 10.13
C TYR A 107 -9.06 -5.34 11.00
N ARG A 108 -8.64 -6.54 10.59
CA ARG A 108 -8.84 -7.80 11.32
C ARG A 108 -7.81 -7.92 12.45
N ARG A 109 -8.26 -7.77 13.68
CA ARG A 109 -7.38 -7.84 14.87
C ARG A 109 -6.59 -9.13 14.96
N SER A 110 -7.20 -10.27 14.60
CA SER A 110 -6.53 -11.58 14.60
C SER A 110 -5.39 -11.66 13.59
N HIS A 111 -5.58 -11.10 12.40
CA HIS A 111 -4.59 -11.05 11.35
C HIS A 111 -3.36 -10.22 11.79
N VAL A 112 -3.59 -9.00 12.19
CA VAL A 112 -2.53 -8.10 12.69
C VAL A 112 -1.81 -8.72 13.89
N PHE A 113 -2.55 -9.30 14.84
CA PHE A 113 -1.97 -9.96 16.01
C PHE A 113 -1.05 -11.13 15.62
N LEU A 114 -1.46 -11.95 14.63
CA LEU A 114 -0.66 -13.08 14.17
C LEU A 114 0.70 -12.62 13.63
N TYR A 115 0.73 -11.60 12.76
CA TYR A 115 1.98 -11.08 12.22
C TYR A 115 2.87 -10.42 13.28
N LEU A 116 2.28 -9.72 14.26
CA LEU A 116 3.05 -9.19 15.39
C LEU A 116 3.63 -10.29 16.26
N LEU A 117 2.92 -11.40 16.43
CA LEU A 117 3.43 -12.57 17.15
C LEU A 117 4.58 -13.21 16.36
N ILE A 118 4.46 -13.36 15.04
CA ILE A 118 5.52 -13.84 14.16
C ILE A 118 6.75 -12.94 14.29
N ALA A 119 6.59 -11.62 14.23
CA ALA A 119 7.68 -10.65 14.37
C ALA A 119 8.37 -10.77 15.74
N ARG A 120 7.61 -11.03 16.80
CA ARG A 120 8.17 -11.18 18.14
C ARG A 120 8.91 -12.50 18.36
N VAL A 121 8.47 -13.59 17.72
CA VAL A 121 9.01 -14.95 17.92
C VAL A 121 10.11 -15.25 16.91
N LEU A 122 9.92 -14.93 15.64
CA LEU A 122 10.82 -15.26 14.54
C LEU A 122 11.66 -14.05 14.06
N GLY A 123 11.37 -12.86 14.60
CA GLY A 123 12.09 -11.64 14.28
C GLY A 123 11.44 -10.84 13.14
N LEU A 124 11.83 -9.58 13.07
CA LEU A 124 11.31 -8.62 12.09
C LEU A 124 11.69 -9.03 10.67
N THR A 125 12.95 -9.43 10.44
CA THR A 125 13.47 -9.85 9.12
C THR A 125 12.63 -10.97 8.50
N PHE A 126 12.28 -12.00 9.31
CA PHE A 126 11.42 -13.09 8.83
C PHE A 126 10.04 -12.59 8.46
N THR A 127 9.46 -11.72 9.28
CA THR A 127 8.13 -11.14 9.02
C THR A 127 8.15 -10.29 7.76
N VAL A 128 9.16 -9.43 7.59
CA VAL A 128 9.33 -8.58 6.41
C VAL A 128 9.49 -9.43 5.14
N LYS A 129 10.15 -10.60 5.24
CA LYS A 129 10.25 -11.52 4.09
C LYS A 129 8.91 -12.12 3.66
N ILE A 130 8.00 -12.37 4.60
CA ILE A 130 6.63 -12.78 4.27
C ILE A 130 5.86 -11.63 3.63
N LEU A 131 6.01 -10.41 4.17
CA LEU A 131 5.33 -9.22 3.66
C LEU A 131 5.79 -8.87 2.24
N GLU A 132 7.10 -8.92 1.97
CA GLU A 132 7.66 -8.72 0.62
C GLU A 132 7.00 -9.66 -0.41
N GLN A 133 6.82 -10.94 -0.06
CA GLN A 133 6.14 -11.89 -0.94
C GLN A 133 4.65 -11.57 -1.13
N ASN A 134 3.99 -11.08 -0.09
CA ASN A 134 2.58 -10.69 -0.18
C ASN A 134 2.40 -9.47 -1.09
N GLU A 135 3.26 -8.45 -0.99
CA GLU A 135 3.21 -7.26 -1.86
C GLU A 135 3.38 -7.63 -3.34
N SER A 136 4.30 -8.54 -3.65
CA SER A 136 4.49 -9.04 -5.02
C SER A 136 3.21 -9.71 -5.57
N VAL A 137 2.54 -10.53 -4.76
CA VAL A 137 1.28 -11.19 -5.15
C VAL A 137 0.14 -10.17 -5.30
N THR A 138 0.09 -9.17 -4.42
CA THR A 138 -0.91 -8.10 -4.46
C THR A 138 -0.73 -7.23 -5.71
N ALA A 139 0.50 -6.85 -6.06
CA ALA A 139 0.82 -6.13 -7.29
C ALA A 139 0.32 -6.88 -8.54
N ASP A 140 0.57 -8.18 -8.61
CA ASP A 140 0.11 -9.01 -9.73
C ASP A 140 -1.43 -9.10 -9.78
N ALA A 141 -2.10 -9.16 -8.63
CA ALA A 141 -3.56 -9.16 -8.56
C ALA A 141 -4.15 -7.82 -9.03
N TYR A 142 -3.56 -6.69 -8.66
CA TYR A 142 -4.00 -5.36 -9.06
C TYR A 142 -3.87 -5.11 -10.55
N ARG A 143 -2.84 -5.64 -11.23
CA ARG A 143 -2.67 -5.53 -12.69
C ARG A 143 -3.81 -6.10 -13.52
N ASN A 144 -4.66 -6.95 -12.94
CA ASN A 144 -5.85 -7.44 -13.63
C ASN A 144 -6.97 -6.37 -13.73
N TYR A 145 -6.80 -5.22 -13.06
CA TYR A 145 -7.79 -4.15 -12.98
C TYR A 145 -7.15 -2.82 -13.38
N PRO A 146 -7.56 -2.21 -14.53
CA PRO A 146 -6.98 -0.95 -15.00
C PRO A 146 -7.09 0.19 -13.98
N GLU A 147 -8.10 0.16 -13.12
CA GLU A 147 -8.32 1.14 -12.05
C GLU A 147 -7.25 1.08 -10.96
N MET A 148 -6.57 -0.08 -10.84
CA MET A 148 -5.58 -0.37 -9.79
C MET A 148 -4.13 -0.33 -10.30
N GLU A 149 -3.88 -0.05 -11.59
CA GLU A 149 -2.54 -0.08 -12.19
C GLU A 149 -1.51 0.74 -11.40
N SER A 150 -1.88 1.97 -10.99
CA SER A 150 -0.97 2.81 -10.23
C SER A 150 -0.72 2.31 -8.78
N MET A 151 -1.61 1.47 -8.25
CA MET A 151 -1.40 0.82 -6.96
C MET A 151 -0.46 -0.37 -7.12
N ALA A 152 -0.60 -1.15 -8.21
CA ALA A 152 0.33 -2.23 -8.53
C ALA A 152 1.79 -1.73 -8.61
N GLU A 153 2.01 -0.57 -9.23
CA GLU A 153 3.34 0.07 -9.27
C GLU A 153 3.85 0.47 -7.87
N GLN A 154 2.96 0.89 -6.97
CA GLN A 154 3.32 1.23 -5.59
C GLN A 154 3.64 -0.01 -4.75
N GLU A 155 2.89 -1.11 -4.92
CA GLU A 155 3.19 -2.38 -4.25
C GLU A 155 4.57 -2.94 -4.66
N GLU A 156 4.97 -2.80 -5.92
CA GLU A 156 6.33 -3.16 -6.34
C GLU A 156 7.40 -2.31 -5.65
N LEU A 157 7.12 -1.04 -5.37
CA LEU A 157 8.03 -0.20 -4.60
C LEU A 157 8.08 -0.61 -3.13
N HIS A 158 6.96 -1.08 -2.56
CA HIS A 158 6.92 -1.64 -1.21
C HIS A 158 7.77 -2.91 -1.11
N GLU A 159 7.61 -3.84 -2.08
CA GLU A 159 8.45 -5.03 -2.19
C GLU A 159 9.95 -4.67 -2.19
N GLN A 160 10.36 -3.69 -3.01
CA GLN A 160 11.75 -3.24 -3.08
C GLN A 160 12.24 -2.63 -1.75
N LYS A 161 11.41 -1.84 -1.06
CA LYS A 161 11.72 -1.29 0.26
C LYS A 161 11.93 -2.41 1.28
N PHE A 162 11.11 -3.46 1.27
CA PHE A 162 11.25 -4.62 2.15
C PHE A 162 12.52 -5.43 1.84
N ILE A 163 12.86 -5.64 0.58
CA ILE A 163 14.13 -6.27 0.18
C ILE A 163 15.31 -5.49 0.75
N ALA A 164 15.30 -4.16 0.61
CA ALA A 164 16.36 -3.30 1.13
C ALA A 164 16.49 -3.40 2.67
N MET A 165 15.38 -3.45 3.41
CA MET A 165 15.38 -3.66 4.86
C MET A 165 16.03 -5.01 5.25
N ILE A 166 15.71 -6.08 4.52
CA ILE A 166 16.27 -7.42 4.75
C ILE A 166 17.79 -7.42 4.51
N GLU A 167 18.24 -6.79 3.44
CA GLU A 167 19.66 -6.71 3.10
C GLU A 167 20.44 -5.90 4.12
N GLU A 168 19.92 -4.79 4.60
CA GLU A 168 20.53 -3.97 5.64
C GLU A 168 20.73 -4.77 6.94
N GLU A 169 19.72 -5.50 7.40
CA GLU A 169 19.82 -6.34 8.60
C GLU A 169 20.83 -7.48 8.41
N LYS A 170 20.88 -8.11 7.24
CA LYS A 170 21.90 -9.13 6.93
C LYS A 170 23.31 -8.57 7.00
N LEU A 171 23.55 -7.39 6.45
CA LEU A 171 24.86 -6.74 6.49
C LEU A 171 25.29 -6.41 7.92
N GLN A 172 24.38 -5.91 8.76
CA GLN A 172 24.65 -5.65 10.16
C GLN A 172 24.98 -6.93 10.92
N TYR A 173 24.23 -8.00 10.68
CA TYR A 173 24.50 -9.31 11.30
C TYR A 173 25.84 -9.88 10.86
N MET A 174 26.17 -9.87 9.57
CA MET A 174 27.44 -10.34 9.04
C MET A 174 28.63 -9.55 9.60
N GLY A 175 28.49 -8.22 9.72
CA GLY A 175 29.51 -7.37 10.34
C GLY A 175 29.79 -7.80 11.79
N SER A 176 28.76 -8.07 12.56
CA SER A 176 28.89 -8.52 13.95
C SER A 176 29.54 -9.90 14.05
N VAL A 177 29.21 -10.85 13.15
CA VAL A 177 29.82 -12.18 13.09
C VAL A 177 31.30 -12.09 12.73
N VAL A 178 31.67 -11.28 11.73
CA VAL A 178 33.07 -11.09 11.32
C VAL A 178 33.92 -10.50 12.45
N LEU A 179 33.38 -9.49 13.15
CA LEU A 179 34.07 -8.89 14.31
C LEU A 179 34.25 -9.90 15.43
N GLY A 180 33.21 -10.68 15.77
CA GLY A 180 33.30 -11.70 16.81
C GLY A 180 34.30 -12.84 16.45
N LEU A 181 34.35 -13.26 15.19
CA LEU A 181 35.33 -14.22 14.71
C LEU A 181 36.75 -13.66 14.79
N ASN A 182 36.94 -12.39 14.46
CA ASN A 182 38.25 -11.75 14.53
C ASN A 182 38.77 -11.68 15.96
N ASP A 183 37.91 -11.29 16.91
CA ASP A 183 38.22 -11.26 18.34
C ASP A 183 38.60 -12.68 18.85
N ALA A 184 37.80 -13.69 18.50
CA ALA A 184 38.08 -15.08 18.87
C ALA A 184 39.40 -15.59 18.29
N LEU A 185 39.77 -15.23 17.05
CA LEU A 185 41.04 -15.58 16.43
C LEU A 185 42.23 -14.90 17.13
N VAL A 186 42.08 -13.63 17.52
CA VAL A 186 43.14 -12.90 18.27
C VAL A 186 43.36 -13.53 19.65
N GLU A 187 42.31 -13.86 20.38
CA GLU A 187 42.38 -14.52 21.67
C GLU A 187 43.02 -15.90 21.54
N PHE A 188 42.61 -16.70 20.54
CA PHE A 188 43.15 -18.02 20.30
C PHE A 188 44.64 -18.00 19.93
N THR A 189 45.04 -17.07 19.06
CA THR A 189 46.49 -16.91 18.71
C THR A 189 47.30 -16.42 19.89
N GLY A 190 46.77 -15.52 20.72
CA GLY A 190 47.43 -15.09 21.97
C GLY A 190 47.63 -16.22 22.97
N ALA A 191 46.61 -17.06 23.14
CA ALA A 191 46.67 -18.23 24.01
C ALA A 191 47.69 -19.25 23.50
N LEU A 192 47.72 -19.53 22.18
CA LEU A 192 48.74 -20.43 21.58
C LEU A 192 50.16 -19.88 21.74
N ALA A 193 50.37 -18.60 21.50
CA ALA A 193 51.69 -17.98 21.68
C ALA A 193 52.14 -18.03 23.14
N GLY A 194 51.25 -17.80 24.10
CA GLY A 194 51.55 -17.95 25.53
C GLY A 194 51.91 -19.37 25.91
N TYR A 195 51.26 -20.37 25.31
CA TYR A 195 51.56 -21.79 25.56
C TYR A 195 52.90 -22.27 24.97
N THR A 196 53.29 -21.66 23.85
CA THR A 196 54.58 -22.03 23.17
C THR A 196 55.76 -21.32 23.76
N LEU A 197 55.62 -20.28 24.55
CA LEU A 197 56.69 -19.50 25.18
C LEU A 197 56.86 -19.83 26.67
N ALA A 198 56.04 -20.68 27.27
CA ALA A 198 56.09 -21.15 28.63
C ALA A 198 56.79 -22.53 28.70
#